data_99b026ca267f59db27c934c942435548
#
_entry.id   99b026ca267f59db27c934c942435548
#
_cell.length_a   1.000
_cell.length_b   1.000
_cell.length_c   1.000
_cell.angle_alpha   90.00
_cell.angle_beta   90.00
_cell.angle_gamma   90.00
#
_symmetry.space_group_name_H-M   'P 1'
#
loop_
_entity.id
_entity.type
_entity.pdbx_description
1 polymer ?
#
loop_
_entity_poly.entity_id
_entity_poly.type
_entity_poly.pdbx_seq_one_letter_code
_entity_poly.pdbx_strand_id
1 'polypeptide(L)'
;SDAARRAEMDMAFSLFAPQRSAHAATPFFRWSYYFSGKEDFVTAFPWQDNALSVQSSQAATMEGVLKYWFAYDVYRLATPERNRDRHSYWTDAYLDTAGAGLMVSHAAPVYLQGDYMGMVGTDVLLGFLTELLQRFSERWGSAWIVSEGGHVLADPDHPYTAADQRVRALRDILPES
;
A
#
# COMPACT_ATOMS: atom_id res chain seq x y z
N SER A 1 4.55 6.62 27.89
CA SER A 1 4.36 7.98 28.46
C SER A 1 3.98 8.95 27.35
N ASP A 2 3.32 10.05 27.67
CA ASP A 2 2.93 11.10 26.70
C ASP A 2 4.12 11.69 25.94
N ALA A 3 5.30 11.75 26.57
CA ALA A 3 6.52 12.21 25.93
C ALA A 3 6.98 11.27 24.80
N ALA A 4 6.93 9.96 25.02
CA ALA A 4 7.29 8.98 23.98
C ALA A 4 6.31 9.02 22.80
N ARG A 5 5.01 9.23 23.08
CA ARG A 5 4.00 9.37 22.03
C ARG A 5 4.22 10.63 21.21
N ARG A 6 4.53 11.76 21.85
CA ARG A 6 4.85 13.00 21.12
C ARG A 6 6.07 12.83 20.23
N ALA A 7 7.15 12.23 20.74
CA ALA A 7 8.35 11.97 19.96
C ALA A 7 8.08 11.08 18.73
N GLU A 8 7.23 10.07 18.89
CA GLU A 8 6.80 9.21 17.78
C GLU A 8 5.97 9.99 16.75
N MET A 9 5.03 10.83 17.19
CA MET A 9 4.24 11.69 16.29
C MET A 9 5.11 12.72 15.57
N ASP A 10 6.07 13.36 16.27
CA ASP A 10 7.01 14.31 15.66
C ASP A 10 7.86 13.62 14.58
N MET A 11 8.31 12.40 14.84
CA MET A 11 8.99 11.58 13.84
C MET A 11 8.08 11.28 12.65
N ALA A 12 6.85 10.83 12.88
CA ALA A 12 5.90 10.53 11.82
C ALA A 12 5.57 11.77 10.97
N PHE A 13 5.39 12.93 11.58
CA PHE A 13 5.19 14.19 10.86
C PHE A 13 6.41 14.66 10.06
N SER A 14 7.63 14.33 10.52
CA SER A 14 8.84 14.63 9.76
C SER A 14 8.91 13.91 8.42
N LEU A 15 8.16 12.81 8.24
CA LEU A 15 8.08 12.07 6.99
C LEU A 15 7.29 12.80 5.88
N PHE A 16 6.48 13.79 6.20
CA PHE A 16 5.68 14.49 5.18
C PHE A 16 6.53 15.18 4.10
N ALA A 17 7.66 15.78 4.47
CA ALA A 17 8.52 16.43 3.49
C ALA A 17 9.15 15.43 2.50
N PRO A 18 9.80 14.33 2.92
CA PRO A 18 10.28 13.30 2.01
C PRO A 18 9.16 12.61 1.23
N GLN A 19 8.00 12.32 1.84
CA GLN A 19 6.84 11.74 1.15
C GLN A 19 6.36 12.65 0.01
N ARG A 20 6.19 13.95 0.27
CA ARG A 20 5.81 14.93 -0.76
C ARG A 20 6.83 14.96 -1.90
N SER A 21 8.12 14.93 -1.59
CA SER A 21 9.18 14.92 -2.61
C SER A 21 9.16 13.63 -3.42
N ALA A 22 8.93 12.48 -2.78
CA ALA A 22 8.81 11.19 -3.44
C ALA A 22 7.60 11.15 -4.40
N HIS A 23 6.43 11.64 -3.96
CA HIS A 23 5.25 11.73 -4.82
C HIS A 23 5.45 12.69 -6.00
N ALA A 24 6.15 13.81 -5.82
CA ALA A 24 6.47 14.72 -6.91
C ALA A 24 7.39 14.08 -7.96
N ALA A 25 8.33 13.24 -7.53
CA ALA A 25 9.26 12.52 -8.41
C ALA A 25 8.66 11.23 -9.00
N THR A 26 7.63 10.68 -8.36
CA THR A 26 7.08 9.37 -8.68
C THR A 26 5.55 9.44 -8.73
N PRO A 27 4.97 9.87 -9.86
CA PRO A 27 3.54 10.16 -9.97
C PRO A 27 2.62 8.94 -9.84
N PHE A 28 3.18 7.73 -9.81
CA PHE A 28 2.42 6.49 -9.63
C PHE A 28 2.25 6.08 -8.16
N PHE A 29 2.82 6.82 -7.20
CA PHE A 29 2.49 6.63 -5.79
C PHE A 29 1.10 7.16 -5.49
N ARG A 30 0.25 6.29 -4.91
CA ARG A 30 -1.11 6.68 -4.50
C ARG A 30 -1.13 7.24 -3.10
N TRP A 31 -0.62 6.48 -2.13
CA TRP A 31 -0.51 6.85 -0.72
C TRP A 31 0.88 6.54 -0.21
N SER A 32 1.40 7.35 0.70
CA SER A 32 2.54 7.01 1.56
C SER A 32 2.15 7.30 2.99
N TYR A 33 2.50 6.39 3.90
CA TYR A 33 1.99 6.44 5.26
C TYR A 33 2.99 5.90 6.27
N TYR A 34 2.73 6.24 7.54
CA TYR A 34 3.31 5.60 8.70
C TYR A 34 2.17 5.08 9.58
N PHE A 35 2.27 3.83 10.01
CA PHE A 35 1.40 3.18 10.98
C PHE A 35 2.16 2.99 12.28
N SER A 36 1.59 3.48 13.41
CA SER A 36 2.16 3.29 14.73
C SER A 36 2.15 1.82 15.16
N GLY A 37 3.26 1.36 15.73
CA GLY A 37 3.36 0.01 16.30
C GLY A 37 2.48 -0.21 17.54
N LYS A 38 1.87 0.86 18.08
CA LYS A 38 0.87 0.79 19.16
C LYS A 38 -0.57 0.74 18.65
N GLU A 39 -0.75 0.74 17.33
CA GLU A 39 -2.05 0.70 16.67
C GLU A 39 -3.00 1.86 17.06
N ASP A 40 -2.44 3.01 17.39
CA ASP A 40 -3.19 4.15 17.93
C ASP A 40 -3.28 5.36 16.98
N PHE A 41 -2.44 5.42 15.93
CA PHE A 41 -2.54 6.42 14.88
C PHE A 41 -1.90 5.99 13.55
N VAL A 42 -2.30 6.67 12.49
CA VAL A 42 -1.73 6.59 11.14
C VAL A 42 -1.51 8.01 10.64
N THR A 43 -0.39 8.26 9.97
CA THR A 43 -0.20 9.46 9.15
C THR A 43 -0.14 9.06 7.69
N ALA A 44 -0.76 9.84 6.80
CA ALA A 44 -0.78 9.54 5.37
C ALA A 44 -0.55 10.79 4.52
N PHE A 45 0.11 10.62 3.40
CA PHE A 45 0.28 11.61 2.35
C PHE A 45 -0.11 10.97 0.99
N PRO A 46 -0.83 11.68 0.08
CA PRO A 46 -1.43 13.00 0.30
C PRO A 46 -2.56 12.99 1.35
N TRP A 47 -3.09 14.18 1.66
CA TRP A 47 -4.22 14.27 2.60
C TRP A 47 -5.43 13.51 2.08
N GLN A 48 -6.11 12.80 2.95
CA GLN A 48 -7.34 12.06 2.69
C GLN A 48 -8.45 12.55 3.61
N ASP A 49 -9.65 12.69 3.07
CA ASP A 49 -10.83 13.04 3.88
C ASP A 49 -11.23 11.85 4.77
N ASN A 50 -11.21 12.09 6.08
CA ASN A 50 -11.60 11.08 7.07
C ASN A 50 -13.07 10.64 6.91
N ALA A 51 -13.96 11.53 6.45
CA ALA A 51 -15.35 11.18 6.20
C ALA A 51 -15.48 10.16 5.07
N LEU A 52 -14.68 10.28 4.00
CA LEU A 52 -14.63 9.31 2.92
C LEU A 52 -14.07 7.97 3.42
N SER A 53 -13.07 7.97 4.29
CA SER A 53 -12.50 6.75 4.86
C SER A 53 -13.53 6.01 5.72
N VAL A 54 -14.31 6.73 6.52
CA VAL A 54 -15.41 6.16 7.32
C VAL A 54 -16.47 5.54 6.40
N GLN A 55 -16.91 6.27 5.37
CA GLN A 55 -17.94 5.81 4.44
C GLN A 55 -17.50 4.58 3.65
N SER A 56 -16.29 4.58 3.11
CA SER A 56 -15.78 3.52 2.23
C SER A 56 -15.42 2.24 2.99
N SER A 57 -14.93 2.34 4.22
CA SER A 57 -14.62 1.19 5.08
C SER A 57 -15.83 0.56 5.74
N GLN A 58 -17.02 1.15 5.57
CA GLN A 58 -18.25 0.76 6.28
C GLN A 58 -18.12 0.80 7.81
N ALA A 59 -17.13 1.53 8.31
CA ALA A 59 -16.94 1.75 9.73
C ALA A 59 -17.86 2.88 10.22
N ALA A 60 -18.34 2.78 11.47
CA ALA A 60 -19.17 3.83 12.05
C ALA A 60 -18.34 5.03 12.56
N THR A 61 -17.05 4.86 12.77
CA THR A 61 -16.12 5.84 13.37
C THR A 61 -14.70 5.70 12.83
N MET A 62 -13.88 6.73 13.01
CA MET A 62 -12.43 6.66 12.70
C MET A 62 -11.71 5.57 13.48
N GLU A 63 -12.11 5.28 14.71
CA GLU A 63 -11.55 4.14 15.46
C GLU A 63 -11.82 2.81 14.76
N GLY A 64 -13.01 2.64 14.19
CA GLY A 64 -13.34 1.49 13.37
C GLY A 64 -12.50 1.41 12.09
N VAL A 65 -12.25 2.56 11.44
CA VAL A 65 -11.36 2.65 10.27
C VAL A 65 -9.94 2.23 10.65
N LEU A 66 -9.40 2.73 11.75
CA LEU A 66 -8.06 2.37 12.22
C LEU A 66 -7.95 0.86 12.49
N LYS A 67 -8.91 0.27 13.20
CA LYS A 67 -8.97 -1.18 13.42
C LYS A 67 -8.96 -1.97 12.13
N TYR A 68 -9.69 -1.48 11.13
CA TYR A 68 -9.75 -2.07 9.81
C TYR A 68 -8.38 -2.00 9.12
N TRP A 69 -7.71 -0.84 9.11
CA TRP A 69 -6.40 -0.68 8.49
C TRP A 69 -5.31 -1.50 9.16
N PHE A 70 -5.29 -1.56 10.50
CA PHE A 70 -4.35 -2.41 11.24
C PHE A 70 -4.58 -3.91 11.06
N ALA A 71 -5.74 -4.31 10.55
CA ALA A 71 -6.02 -5.70 10.20
C ALA A 71 -5.49 -6.10 8.81
N TYR A 72 -5.11 -5.15 7.95
CA TYR A 72 -4.57 -5.44 6.63
C TYR A 72 -3.18 -6.07 6.69
N ASP A 73 -2.89 -6.87 5.67
CA ASP A 73 -1.58 -7.49 5.53
C ASP A 73 -0.44 -6.47 5.37
N VAL A 74 -0.71 -5.28 4.82
CA VAL A 74 0.29 -4.21 4.75
C VAL A 74 0.86 -3.84 6.12
N TYR A 75 0.04 -3.85 7.19
CA TYR A 75 0.54 -3.63 8.55
C TYR A 75 1.02 -4.95 9.18
N ARG A 76 0.22 -6.01 9.08
CA ARG A 76 0.48 -7.28 9.78
C ARG A 76 1.78 -7.94 9.36
N LEU A 77 2.18 -7.80 8.09
CA LEU A 77 3.45 -8.32 7.58
C LEU A 77 4.67 -7.55 8.12
N ALA A 78 4.49 -6.33 8.66
CA ALA A 78 5.57 -5.57 9.27
C ALA A 78 5.86 -5.96 10.71
N THR A 79 4.92 -6.61 11.41
CA THR A 79 5.06 -6.89 12.85
C THR A 79 6.23 -7.82 13.16
N PRO A 80 6.85 -7.70 14.35
CA PRO A 80 8.01 -8.52 14.72
C PRO A 80 7.79 -10.03 14.65
N GLU A 81 6.55 -10.47 14.86
CA GLU A 81 6.16 -11.88 14.80
C GLU A 81 6.22 -12.44 13.38
N ARG A 82 5.89 -11.61 12.37
CA ARG A 82 5.82 -12.01 10.96
C ARG A 82 7.04 -11.62 10.15
N ASN A 83 7.77 -10.57 10.56
CA ASN A 83 8.93 -10.03 9.87
C ASN A 83 10.17 -9.99 10.79
N ARG A 84 10.64 -11.17 11.19
CA ARG A 84 11.78 -11.31 12.09
C ARG A 84 13.08 -10.76 11.49
N ASP A 85 13.22 -10.85 10.16
CA ASP A 85 14.39 -10.40 9.43
C ASP A 85 14.36 -8.91 9.10
N ARG A 86 13.26 -8.23 9.42
CA ARG A 86 13.06 -6.78 9.25
C ARG A 86 13.24 -6.29 7.81
N HIS A 87 12.91 -7.14 6.83
CA HIS A 87 13.00 -6.79 5.42
C HIS A 87 11.80 -5.94 4.96
N SER A 88 12.00 -5.14 3.93
CA SER A 88 10.89 -4.57 3.18
C SER A 88 10.19 -5.68 2.38
N TYR A 89 8.91 -5.50 2.08
CA TYR A 89 8.09 -6.50 1.42
C TYR A 89 7.06 -5.82 0.50
N TRP A 90 6.53 -6.60 -0.43
CA TRP A 90 5.34 -6.26 -1.20
C TRP A 90 4.15 -7.03 -0.65
N THR A 91 2.97 -6.40 -0.65
CA THR A 91 1.72 -7.11 -0.35
C THR A 91 1.19 -7.81 -1.60
N ASP A 92 0.29 -8.77 -1.41
CA ASP A 92 -0.65 -9.13 -2.46
C ASP A 92 -1.52 -7.92 -2.82
N ALA A 93 -2.14 -7.97 -4.01
CA ALA A 93 -3.02 -6.90 -4.43
C ALA A 93 -4.33 -6.91 -3.62
N TYR A 94 -4.79 -5.72 -3.25
CA TYR A 94 -6.01 -5.51 -2.48
C TYR A 94 -6.74 -4.24 -2.95
N LEU A 95 -7.99 -4.11 -2.55
CA LEU A 95 -8.83 -2.97 -2.94
C LEU A 95 -8.56 -1.76 -2.03
N ASP A 96 -8.33 -0.60 -2.64
CA ASP A 96 -8.23 0.66 -1.90
C ASP A 96 -9.55 1.02 -1.22
N THR A 97 -9.53 1.22 0.08
CA THR A 97 -10.69 1.64 0.86
C THR A 97 -11.20 3.04 0.52
N ALA A 98 -10.35 3.88 -0.08
CA ALA A 98 -10.74 5.19 -0.59
C ALA A 98 -11.33 5.16 -2.02
N GLY A 99 -11.48 3.96 -2.60
CA GLY A 99 -12.16 3.75 -3.88
C GLY A 99 -11.30 4.03 -5.11
N ALA A 100 -9.97 4.08 -5.00
CA ALA A 100 -9.09 4.30 -6.15
C ALA A 100 -8.87 3.03 -7.00
N GLY A 101 -9.33 1.87 -6.57
CA GLY A 101 -9.21 0.59 -7.26
C GLY A 101 -8.22 -0.36 -6.61
N LEU A 102 -7.77 -1.36 -7.37
CA LEU A 102 -6.81 -2.35 -6.89
C LEU A 102 -5.41 -1.77 -6.79
N MET A 103 -4.69 -2.09 -5.72
CA MET A 103 -3.34 -1.63 -5.44
C MET A 103 -2.48 -2.71 -4.79
N VAL A 104 -1.18 -2.52 -4.85
CA VAL A 104 -0.17 -3.23 -4.06
C VAL A 104 0.59 -2.23 -3.21
N SER A 105 1.13 -2.66 -2.08
CA SER A 105 1.96 -1.82 -1.22
C SER A 105 3.36 -2.36 -1.14
N HIS A 106 4.34 -1.45 -1.21
CA HIS A 106 5.69 -1.71 -0.74
C HIS A 106 5.86 -1.11 0.65
N ALA A 107 6.26 -1.91 1.61
CA ALA A 107 6.32 -1.51 3.00
C ALA A 107 7.57 -2.03 3.72
N ALA A 108 7.91 -1.37 4.83
CA ALA A 108 9.04 -1.76 5.68
C ALA A 108 8.73 -1.48 7.15
N PRO A 109 9.17 -2.36 8.06
CA PRO A 109 9.07 -2.11 9.50
C PRO A 109 10.06 -1.03 9.93
N VAL A 110 9.67 -0.23 10.91
CA VAL A 110 10.50 0.83 11.51
C VAL A 110 10.91 0.43 12.91
N TYR A 111 12.20 0.48 13.17
CA TYR A 111 12.78 0.17 14.47
C TYR A 111 13.63 1.35 14.97
N LEU A 112 13.54 1.64 16.26
CA LEU A 112 14.41 2.60 16.95
C LEU A 112 15.09 1.90 18.13
N GLN A 113 16.42 1.87 18.14
CA GLN A 113 17.21 1.23 19.20
C GLN A 113 16.83 -0.25 19.47
N GLY A 114 16.28 -0.93 18.46
CA GLY A 114 15.84 -2.31 18.55
C GLY A 114 14.35 -2.50 18.81
N ASP A 115 13.66 -1.48 19.27
CA ASP A 115 12.21 -1.52 19.53
C ASP A 115 11.41 -1.26 18.24
N TYR A 116 10.36 -2.05 18.05
CA TYR A 116 9.43 -1.86 16.93
C TYR A 116 8.59 -0.60 17.15
N MET A 117 8.69 0.34 16.24
CA MET A 117 7.96 1.60 16.28
C MET A 117 6.70 1.58 15.42
N GLY A 118 6.68 0.73 14.40
CA GLY A 118 5.60 0.68 13.44
C GLY A 118 6.11 0.35 12.04
N MET A 119 5.43 0.83 11.01
CA MET A 119 5.83 0.60 9.63
C MET A 119 5.61 1.83 8.76
N VAL A 120 6.39 1.94 7.69
CA VAL A 120 6.17 2.86 6.58
C VAL A 120 5.78 2.09 5.34
N GLY A 121 4.91 2.67 4.51
CA GLY A 121 4.53 2.03 3.26
C GLY A 121 4.15 3.04 2.20
N THR A 122 4.09 2.55 0.97
CA THR A 122 3.66 3.30 -0.20
C THR A 122 2.82 2.40 -1.09
N ASP A 123 1.68 2.91 -1.53
CA ASP A 123 0.74 2.20 -2.39
C ASP A 123 0.91 2.59 -3.86
N VAL A 124 0.78 1.59 -4.72
CA VAL A 124 0.81 1.73 -6.16
C VAL A 124 -0.44 1.09 -6.75
N LEU A 125 -1.23 1.86 -7.50
CA LEU A 125 -2.40 1.34 -8.21
C LEU A 125 -1.98 0.40 -9.35
N LEU A 126 -2.68 -0.71 -9.52
CA LEU A 126 -2.40 -1.66 -10.60
C LEU A 126 -2.57 -1.04 -11.99
N GLY A 127 -3.48 -0.07 -12.15
CA GLY A 127 -3.63 0.70 -13.37
C GLY A 127 -2.33 1.41 -13.77
N PHE A 128 -1.60 1.98 -12.83
CA PHE A 128 -0.30 2.60 -13.08
C PHE A 128 0.79 1.60 -13.46
N LEU A 129 0.81 0.44 -12.84
CA LEU A 129 1.75 -0.62 -13.25
C LEU A 129 1.49 -1.03 -14.69
N THR A 130 0.24 -1.07 -15.11
CA THR A 130 -0.15 -1.36 -16.49
C THR A 130 0.32 -0.26 -17.45
N GLU A 131 0.14 1.02 -17.13
CA GLU A 131 0.63 2.13 -17.95
C GLU A 131 2.16 2.11 -18.10
N LEU A 132 2.88 1.79 -17.02
CA LEU A 132 4.32 1.61 -17.07
C LEU A 132 4.72 0.48 -18.01
N LEU A 133 4.00 -0.63 -17.92
CA LEU A 133 4.28 -1.82 -18.70
C LEU A 133 3.93 -1.62 -20.20
N GLN A 134 2.89 -0.85 -20.54
CA GLN A 134 2.53 -0.49 -21.89
C GLN A 134 3.71 0.21 -22.62
N ARG A 135 4.38 1.16 -21.96
CA ARG A 135 5.56 1.85 -22.51
C ARG A 135 6.74 0.88 -22.77
N PHE A 136 6.82 -0.17 -21.97
CA PHE A 136 7.82 -1.22 -22.14
C PHE A 136 7.48 -2.15 -23.30
N SER A 137 6.20 -2.52 -23.41
CA SER A 137 5.69 -3.45 -24.42
C SER A 137 5.83 -2.93 -25.86
N GLU A 138 5.71 -1.62 -26.06
CA GLU A 138 5.96 -0.97 -27.35
C GLU A 138 7.37 -1.25 -27.90
N ARG A 139 8.33 -1.47 -27.03
CA ARG A 139 9.75 -1.64 -27.40
C ARG A 139 10.23 -3.11 -27.34
N TRP A 140 9.68 -3.91 -26.43
CA TRP A 140 10.21 -5.21 -26.07
C TRP A 140 9.23 -6.38 -26.27
N GLY A 141 8.00 -6.09 -26.70
CA GLY A 141 6.92 -7.07 -26.86
C GLY A 141 6.08 -7.22 -25.60
N SER A 142 5.08 -8.12 -25.67
CA SER A 142 4.14 -8.32 -24.55
C SER A 142 4.84 -8.79 -23.29
N ALA A 143 4.54 -8.14 -22.18
CA ALA A 143 5.06 -8.46 -20.86
C ALA A 143 3.95 -8.34 -19.81
N TRP A 144 4.02 -9.12 -18.73
CA TRP A 144 3.12 -9.06 -17.59
C TRP A 144 3.90 -8.91 -16.29
N ILE A 145 3.29 -8.26 -15.31
CA ILE A 145 3.78 -8.32 -13.92
C ILE A 145 2.88 -9.30 -13.18
N VAL A 146 3.49 -10.32 -12.59
CA VAL A 146 2.78 -11.39 -11.87
C VAL A 146 3.36 -11.51 -10.46
N SER A 147 2.48 -11.63 -9.45
CA SER A 147 2.90 -11.91 -8.08
C SER A 147 3.36 -13.36 -7.91
N GLU A 148 4.07 -13.65 -6.81
CA GLU A 148 4.44 -15.03 -6.44
C GLU A 148 3.22 -15.95 -6.31
N GLY A 149 2.07 -15.40 -5.90
CA GLY A 149 0.78 -16.11 -5.81
C GLY A 149 0.11 -16.38 -7.17
N GLY A 150 0.74 -15.99 -8.29
CA GLY A 150 0.18 -16.20 -9.63
C GLY A 150 -0.95 -15.22 -9.99
N HIS A 151 -1.02 -14.06 -9.33
CA HIS A 151 -1.95 -12.99 -9.67
C HIS A 151 -1.31 -12.02 -10.66
N VAL A 152 -2.05 -11.64 -11.70
CA VAL A 152 -1.60 -10.67 -12.70
C VAL A 152 -1.77 -9.27 -12.14
N LEU A 153 -0.67 -8.59 -11.86
CA LEU A 153 -0.66 -7.23 -11.32
C LEU A 153 -0.67 -6.18 -12.42
N ALA A 154 -0.15 -6.49 -13.60
CA ALA A 154 -0.22 -5.63 -14.77
C ALA A 154 -0.29 -6.46 -16.06
N ASP A 155 -1.20 -6.06 -16.95
CA ASP A 155 -1.44 -6.64 -18.26
C ASP A 155 -1.73 -5.49 -19.24
N PRO A 156 -0.83 -5.22 -20.21
CA PRO A 156 -1.00 -4.12 -21.16
C PRO A 156 -2.26 -4.21 -22.02
N ASP A 157 -2.72 -5.43 -22.31
CA ASP A 157 -3.88 -5.68 -23.18
C ASP A 157 -5.21 -5.55 -22.39
N HIS A 158 -5.16 -5.73 -21.05
CA HIS A 158 -6.31 -5.66 -20.17
C HIS A 158 -6.00 -4.82 -18.94
N PRO A 159 -5.92 -3.49 -19.05
CA PRO A 159 -5.59 -2.60 -17.93
C PRO A 159 -6.61 -2.68 -16.80
N TYR A 160 -6.13 -2.59 -15.56
CA TYR A 160 -6.99 -2.42 -14.41
C TYR A 160 -7.54 -1.01 -14.33
N THR A 161 -8.79 -0.90 -13.93
CA THR A 161 -9.53 0.35 -13.72
C THR A 161 -10.04 0.44 -12.27
N ALA A 162 -10.56 1.58 -11.88
CA ALA A 162 -11.20 1.74 -10.56
C ALA A 162 -12.46 0.87 -10.37
N ALA A 163 -13.04 0.34 -11.45
CA ALA A 163 -14.20 -0.53 -11.39
C ALA A 163 -13.85 -1.99 -11.07
N ASP A 164 -12.59 -2.38 -11.22
CA ASP A 164 -12.14 -3.74 -10.96
C ASP A 164 -12.10 -4.02 -9.47
N GLN A 165 -12.79 -5.09 -9.05
CA GLN A 165 -12.93 -5.49 -7.65
C GLN A 165 -12.06 -6.70 -7.29
N ARG A 166 -11.47 -7.37 -8.28
CA ARG A 166 -10.68 -8.60 -8.09
C ARG A 166 -9.49 -8.64 -9.02
N VAL A 167 -8.40 -9.19 -8.51
CA VAL A 167 -7.20 -9.47 -9.29
C VAL A 167 -7.43 -10.71 -10.13
N ARG A 168 -6.97 -10.69 -11.38
CA ARG A 168 -7.01 -11.83 -12.30
C ARG A 168 -5.92 -12.84 -11.94
N ALA A 169 -6.22 -14.12 -12.01
CA ALA A 169 -5.21 -15.15 -11.88
C ALA A 169 -4.54 -15.41 -13.25
N LEU A 170 -3.25 -15.69 -13.24
CA LEU A 170 -2.48 -15.97 -14.48
C LEU A 170 -3.07 -17.14 -15.27
N ARG A 171 -3.56 -18.17 -14.58
CA ARG A 171 -4.22 -19.34 -15.20
C ARG A 171 -5.49 -18.99 -15.99
N ASP A 172 -6.15 -17.87 -15.63
CA ASP A 172 -7.41 -17.47 -16.26
C ASP A 172 -7.17 -16.71 -17.59
N ILE A 173 -5.94 -16.27 -17.85
CA ILE A 173 -5.55 -15.53 -19.06
C ILE A 173 -4.62 -16.30 -19.98
N LEU A 174 -3.97 -17.36 -19.49
CA LEU A 174 -3.19 -18.24 -20.35
C LEU A 174 -4.13 -19.15 -21.14
N PRO A 175 -3.89 -19.37 -22.45
CA PRO A 175 -4.66 -20.33 -23.24
C PRO A 175 -4.50 -21.73 -22.62
N GLU A 176 -5.60 -22.47 -22.57
CA GLU A 176 -5.55 -23.90 -22.22
C GLU A 176 -4.65 -24.61 -23.23
N SER A 177 -3.60 -25.27 -22.73
CA SER A 177 -2.62 -26.00 -23.50
C SER A 177 -3.15 -27.39 -23.92
#